data_31274b39f476eee46e5bb4d1a5d9ad1b
#
_entry.id   31274b39f476eee46e5bb4d1a5d9ad1b
#
_cell.length_a   1.000
_cell.length_b   1.000
_cell.length_c   1.000
_cell.angle_alpha   90.00
_cell.angle_beta   90.00
_cell.angle_gamma   90.00
#
_symmetry.space_group_name_H-M   'P 1'
#
loop_
_entity.id
_entity.type
_entity.pdbx_description
1 polymer ?
#
loop_
_entity_poly.entity_id
_entity_poly.type
_entity_poly.pdbx_seq_one_letter_code
_entity_poly.pdbx_strand_id
1 'polypeptide(L)'
;LDPVLALAPVLLVLGLAPQVSPGPGTARVLVQTTRGDMVLEVDTARAPVTAKNFLRYVDARLYDGARFHRTVRLANQPGQAVRIQVIQAGPSPARARRGFPPIPLERTSVTGLRHLDGVLSMARDGPDTATADFFICVGDQPSLDYGGQRNPDGQGFAAFGRVVKGLPVVRRIHGAPADGQNLTPPIVIRSMRRLP
;
A
#
# COMPACT_ATOMS: atom_id res chain seq x y z
N LEU A 1 63.37 -7.04 -25.59
CA LEU A 1 62.10 -7.60 -26.05
C LEU A 1 61.16 -7.77 -24.87
N ASP A 2 60.38 -6.72 -24.54
CA ASP A 2 59.39 -6.74 -23.50
C ASP A 2 58.03 -7.19 -24.04
N PRO A 3 57.30 -8.11 -23.39
CA PRO A 3 55.97 -8.48 -23.81
C PRO A 3 54.94 -7.45 -23.32
N VAL A 4 54.28 -6.78 -24.24
CA VAL A 4 53.11 -5.92 -23.97
C VAL A 4 51.93 -6.76 -23.54
N LEU A 5 51.53 -6.64 -22.30
CA LEU A 5 50.35 -7.30 -21.75
C LEU A 5 49.11 -6.54 -22.21
N ALA A 6 48.31 -7.11 -23.11
CA ALA A 6 47.07 -6.54 -23.58
C ALA A 6 45.96 -6.83 -22.54
N LEU A 7 45.48 -5.79 -21.88
CA LEU A 7 44.26 -5.87 -21.06
C LEU A 7 43.01 -5.88 -21.97
N ALA A 8 42.27 -6.99 -21.95
CA ALA A 8 40.98 -7.07 -22.61
C ALA A 8 39.89 -6.40 -21.71
N PRO A 9 38.97 -5.59 -22.27
CA PRO A 9 37.90 -4.98 -21.49
C PRO A 9 36.84 -6.03 -21.14
N VAL A 10 36.57 -6.18 -19.84
CA VAL A 10 35.46 -6.97 -19.35
C VAL A 10 34.17 -6.16 -19.55
N LEU A 11 33.37 -6.54 -20.53
CA LEU A 11 32.01 -6.00 -20.71
C LEU A 11 31.11 -6.52 -19.58
N LEU A 12 30.74 -5.64 -18.62
CA LEU A 12 29.74 -5.92 -17.62
C LEU A 12 28.35 -5.83 -18.26
N VAL A 13 27.80 -6.98 -18.66
CA VAL A 13 26.41 -7.06 -19.12
C VAL A 13 25.51 -6.93 -17.90
N LEU A 14 24.96 -5.74 -17.65
CA LEU A 14 23.86 -5.57 -16.70
C LEU A 14 22.63 -6.29 -17.26
N GLY A 15 22.35 -7.48 -16.75
CA GLY A 15 21.15 -8.23 -17.05
C GLY A 15 19.93 -7.45 -16.57
N LEU A 16 19.10 -6.90 -17.47
CA LEU A 16 17.76 -6.45 -17.18
C LEU A 16 16.95 -7.65 -16.70
N ALA A 17 16.58 -7.67 -15.42
CA ALA A 17 15.63 -8.65 -14.92
C ALA A 17 14.30 -8.50 -15.69
N PRO A 18 13.63 -9.61 -16.08
CA PRO A 18 12.40 -9.53 -16.84
C PRO A 18 11.35 -8.71 -16.10
N GLN A 19 10.91 -7.62 -16.71
CA GLN A 19 9.81 -6.80 -16.25
C GLN A 19 8.52 -7.58 -16.57
N VAL A 20 7.96 -8.24 -15.57
CA VAL A 20 6.66 -8.89 -15.72
C VAL A 20 5.61 -7.79 -15.86
N SER A 21 5.03 -7.63 -17.04
CA SER A 21 3.96 -6.66 -17.30
C SER A 21 2.75 -6.92 -16.40
N PRO A 22 1.98 -5.86 -16.03
CA PRO A 22 0.71 -6.04 -15.30
C PRO A 22 -0.22 -6.95 -16.10
N GLY A 23 -0.98 -7.80 -15.40
CA GLY A 23 -2.03 -8.58 -16.02
C GLY A 23 -3.18 -7.69 -16.52
N PRO A 24 -4.02 -8.18 -17.45
CA PRO A 24 -5.19 -7.44 -17.87
C PRO A 24 -6.07 -7.10 -16.65
N GLY A 25 -6.53 -5.84 -16.56
CA GLY A 25 -7.35 -5.36 -15.45
C GLY A 25 -6.58 -5.07 -14.16
N THR A 26 -5.24 -4.92 -14.23
CA THR A 26 -4.42 -4.49 -13.10
C THR A 26 -3.49 -3.34 -13.49
N ALA A 27 -3.04 -2.58 -12.51
CA ALA A 27 -1.99 -1.56 -12.66
C ALA A 27 -0.93 -1.74 -11.59
N ARG A 28 0.35 -1.51 -11.92
CA ARG A 28 1.43 -1.60 -10.94
C ARG A 28 1.90 -0.22 -10.51
N VAL A 29 2.24 -0.10 -9.24
CA VAL A 29 2.74 1.13 -8.63
C VAL A 29 4.01 0.81 -7.83
N LEU A 30 5.11 1.46 -8.18
CA LEU A 30 6.33 1.48 -7.36
C LEU A 30 6.14 2.48 -6.23
N VAL A 31 6.34 2.03 -5.01
CA VAL A 31 6.35 2.85 -3.79
C VAL A 31 7.77 2.88 -3.24
N GLN A 32 8.41 4.04 -3.27
CA GLN A 32 9.74 4.23 -2.71
C GLN A 32 9.64 4.84 -1.31
N THR A 33 10.15 4.16 -0.31
CA THR A 33 10.11 4.63 1.08
C THR A 33 11.51 4.79 1.68
N THR A 34 11.59 5.39 2.86
CA THR A 34 12.84 5.44 3.63
C THR A 34 13.22 4.09 4.26
N ARG A 35 12.36 3.06 4.14
CA ARG A 35 12.60 1.71 4.66
C ARG A 35 12.76 0.66 3.55
N GLY A 36 12.77 1.09 2.28
CA GLY A 36 12.89 0.24 1.09
C GLY A 36 11.70 0.40 0.16
N ASP A 37 11.77 -0.28 -0.97
CA ASP A 37 10.81 -0.17 -2.06
C ASP A 37 9.81 -1.32 -2.03
N MET A 38 8.59 -1.04 -2.48
CA MET A 38 7.51 -2.01 -2.66
C MET A 38 6.90 -1.84 -4.05
N VAL A 39 6.39 -2.92 -4.62
CA VAL A 39 5.53 -2.86 -5.81
C VAL A 39 4.13 -3.31 -5.41
N LEU A 40 3.17 -2.45 -5.66
CA LEU A 40 1.75 -2.70 -5.48
C LEU A 40 1.13 -3.10 -6.81
N GLU A 41 0.24 -4.07 -6.79
CA GLU A 41 -0.65 -4.41 -7.90
C GLU A 41 -2.06 -4.01 -7.52
N VAL A 42 -2.64 -3.08 -8.27
CA VAL A 42 -3.95 -2.48 -8.04
C VAL A 42 -4.95 -3.13 -8.99
N ASP A 43 -6.04 -3.66 -8.47
CA ASP A 43 -7.08 -4.37 -9.23
C ASP A 43 -8.11 -3.39 -9.78
N THR A 44 -7.92 -3.01 -11.04
CA THR A 44 -8.80 -2.06 -11.74
C THR A 44 -10.06 -2.72 -12.31
N ALA A 45 -10.11 -4.04 -12.35
CA ALA A 45 -11.25 -4.80 -12.86
C ALA A 45 -12.29 -5.07 -11.77
N ARG A 46 -11.87 -5.55 -10.58
CA ARG A 46 -12.78 -5.93 -9.50
C ARG A 46 -13.16 -4.78 -8.57
N ALA A 47 -12.25 -3.82 -8.36
CA ALA A 47 -12.49 -2.63 -7.53
C ALA A 47 -12.24 -1.34 -8.33
N PRO A 48 -12.98 -1.10 -9.43
CA PRO A 48 -12.68 -0.01 -10.38
C PRO A 48 -12.77 1.38 -9.77
N VAL A 49 -13.72 1.65 -8.89
CA VAL A 49 -13.89 2.97 -8.26
C VAL A 49 -12.75 3.26 -7.31
N THR A 50 -12.42 2.32 -6.44
CA THR A 50 -11.35 2.43 -5.44
C THR A 50 -9.98 2.49 -6.12
N ALA A 51 -9.74 1.60 -7.09
CA ALA A 51 -8.51 1.58 -7.88
C ALA A 51 -8.29 2.91 -8.62
N LYS A 52 -9.31 3.42 -9.33
CA LYS A 52 -9.25 4.72 -10.02
C LYS A 52 -8.96 5.86 -9.04
N ASN A 53 -9.60 5.85 -7.88
CA ASN A 53 -9.35 6.84 -6.84
C ASN A 53 -7.89 6.83 -6.40
N PHE A 54 -7.36 5.66 -5.99
CA PHE A 54 -5.97 5.53 -5.57
C PHE A 54 -4.99 5.97 -6.66
N LEU A 55 -5.20 5.50 -7.90
CA LEU A 55 -4.33 5.81 -9.03
C LEU A 55 -4.33 7.29 -9.38
N ARG A 56 -5.46 8.01 -9.28
CA ARG A 56 -5.47 9.47 -9.52
C ARG A 56 -4.65 10.25 -8.49
N TYR A 57 -4.57 9.79 -7.22
CA TYR A 57 -3.66 10.37 -6.23
C TYR A 57 -2.19 10.10 -6.57
N VAL A 58 -1.87 8.91 -7.10
CA VAL A 58 -0.53 8.57 -7.61
C VAL A 58 -0.15 9.48 -8.77
N ASP A 59 -1.03 9.60 -9.77
CA ASP A 59 -0.79 10.39 -11.00
C ASP A 59 -0.65 11.89 -10.68
N ALA A 60 -1.47 12.40 -9.77
CA ALA A 60 -1.39 13.78 -9.28
C ALA A 60 -0.20 14.01 -8.32
N ARG A 61 0.63 12.98 -8.06
CA ARG A 61 1.78 13.02 -7.13
C ARG A 61 1.43 13.47 -5.71
N LEU A 62 0.19 13.23 -5.28
CA LEU A 62 -0.27 13.63 -3.95
C LEU A 62 0.31 12.73 -2.84
N TYR A 63 0.82 11.54 -3.20
CA TYR A 63 1.56 10.67 -2.29
C TYR A 63 3.07 10.95 -2.19
N ASP A 64 3.63 11.90 -2.95
CA ASP A 64 5.03 12.30 -2.80
C ASP A 64 5.20 13.02 -1.46
N GLY A 65 6.10 12.52 -0.59
CA GLY A 65 6.24 13.00 0.78
C GLY A 65 5.11 12.58 1.73
N ALA A 66 4.21 11.69 1.30
CA ALA A 66 3.26 11.00 2.16
C ALA A 66 3.98 10.17 3.24
N ARG A 67 3.24 9.66 4.20
CA ARG A 67 3.85 8.94 5.33
C ARG A 67 3.01 7.73 5.70
N PHE A 68 3.69 6.62 6.00
CA PHE A 68 3.11 5.65 6.92
C PHE A 68 3.18 6.28 8.30
N HIS A 69 2.03 6.64 8.83
CA HIS A 69 1.90 7.36 10.10
C HIS A 69 1.39 6.46 11.22
N ARG A 70 0.78 5.32 10.87
CA ARG A 70 0.15 4.43 11.84
C ARG A 70 0.54 2.98 11.62
N THR A 71 0.77 2.27 12.73
CA THR A 71 0.94 0.81 12.77
C THR A 71 0.01 0.22 13.82
N VAL A 72 -0.85 -0.70 13.41
CA VAL A 72 -1.80 -1.38 14.28
C VAL A 72 -1.32 -2.81 14.50
N ARG A 73 -1.08 -3.18 15.76
CA ARG A 73 -0.55 -4.48 16.20
C ARG A 73 -1.49 -5.08 17.25
N LEU A 74 -1.44 -6.38 17.43
CA LEU A 74 -2.25 -7.04 18.47
C LEU A 74 -2.03 -6.43 19.87
N ALA A 75 -0.81 -6.00 20.17
CA ALA A 75 -0.44 -5.46 21.48
C ALA A 75 -0.85 -3.99 21.73
N ASN A 76 -1.12 -3.20 20.66
CA ASN A 76 -1.38 -1.77 20.80
C ASN A 76 -2.85 -1.35 20.55
N GLN A 77 -3.80 -2.25 20.82
CA GLN A 77 -5.23 -2.03 20.68
C GLN A 77 -5.97 -2.31 22.00
N PRO A 78 -5.68 -1.56 23.07
CA PRO A 78 -6.39 -1.76 24.34
C PRO A 78 -7.89 -1.51 24.15
N GLY A 79 -8.73 -2.35 24.77
CA GLY A 79 -10.19 -2.21 24.70
C GLY A 79 -10.86 -2.65 23.40
N GLN A 80 -10.08 -3.10 22.39
CA GLN A 80 -10.65 -3.61 21.15
C GLN A 80 -10.91 -5.11 21.25
N ALA A 81 -12.17 -5.52 21.11
CA ALA A 81 -12.57 -6.92 21.10
C ALA A 81 -12.06 -7.62 19.83
N VAL A 82 -12.13 -6.94 18.68
CA VAL A 82 -11.65 -7.44 17.40
C VAL A 82 -10.35 -6.71 17.03
N ARG A 83 -9.23 -7.42 17.07
CA ARG A 83 -7.90 -6.86 16.81
C ARG A 83 -7.47 -7.15 15.38
N ILE A 84 -6.78 -6.20 14.77
CA ILE A 84 -6.26 -6.27 13.41
C ILE A 84 -4.76 -5.96 13.38
N GLN A 85 -4.12 -6.24 12.25
CA GLN A 85 -2.73 -5.88 12.03
C GLN A 85 -2.59 -5.21 10.66
N VAL A 86 -2.27 -3.92 10.66
CA VAL A 86 -2.11 -3.12 9.44
C VAL A 86 -1.05 -2.04 9.61
N ILE A 87 -0.52 -1.56 8.49
CA ILE A 87 0.18 -0.27 8.40
C ILE A 87 -0.68 0.68 7.57
N GLN A 88 -0.84 1.92 8.01
CA GLN A 88 -1.67 2.92 7.33
C GLN A 88 -0.84 4.10 6.90
N ALA A 89 -1.12 4.58 5.68
CA ALA A 89 -0.46 5.73 5.07
C ALA A 89 -1.49 6.69 4.47
N GLY A 90 -1.06 7.94 4.34
CA GLY A 90 -1.83 8.98 3.67
C GLY A 90 -0.97 10.18 3.29
N PRO A 91 -1.50 11.10 2.46
CA PRO A 91 -0.83 12.34 2.08
C PRO A 91 -0.50 13.20 3.30
N SER A 92 0.49 14.08 3.15
CA SER A 92 0.69 15.14 4.15
C SER A 92 -0.56 16.04 4.23
N PRO A 93 -0.83 16.71 5.38
CA PRO A 93 -2.02 17.56 5.51
C PRO A 93 -2.14 18.64 4.43
N ALA A 94 -1.01 19.21 3.99
CA ALA A 94 -0.99 20.21 2.91
C ALA A 94 -1.40 19.63 1.56
N ARG A 95 -1.05 18.37 1.28
CA ARG A 95 -1.43 17.67 0.03
C ARG A 95 -2.83 17.07 0.12
N ALA A 96 -3.26 16.63 1.30
CA ALA A 96 -4.62 16.12 1.54
C ALA A 96 -5.68 17.18 1.21
N ARG A 97 -5.43 18.47 1.51
CA ARG A 97 -6.32 19.59 1.14
C ARG A 97 -6.49 19.79 -0.37
N ARG A 98 -5.58 19.24 -1.18
CA ARG A 98 -5.64 19.23 -2.66
C ARG A 98 -6.22 17.92 -3.21
N GLY A 99 -6.74 17.08 -2.32
CA GLY A 99 -7.28 15.77 -2.66
C GLY A 99 -8.60 15.83 -3.41
N PHE A 100 -9.17 14.66 -3.61
CA PHE A 100 -10.40 14.47 -4.37
C PHE A 100 -11.56 14.15 -3.43
N PRO A 101 -12.81 14.31 -3.89
CA PRO A 101 -13.99 13.95 -3.12
C PRO A 101 -13.99 12.50 -2.67
N PRO A 102 -14.71 12.17 -1.57
CA PRO A 102 -14.93 10.80 -1.13
C PRO A 102 -15.51 9.91 -2.22
N ILE A 103 -15.30 8.61 -2.11
CA ILE A 103 -15.77 7.60 -3.05
C ILE A 103 -16.73 6.62 -2.38
N PRO A 104 -17.64 6.01 -3.16
CA PRO A 104 -18.47 4.90 -2.70
C PRO A 104 -17.64 3.71 -2.24
N LEU A 105 -18.15 3.01 -1.23
CA LEU A 105 -17.54 1.81 -0.67
C LEU A 105 -17.77 0.59 -1.59
N GLU A 106 -16.71 0.07 -2.20
CA GLU A 106 -16.74 -1.21 -2.92
C GLU A 106 -16.52 -2.37 -1.93
N ARG A 107 -17.61 -2.96 -1.48
CA ARG A 107 -17.60 -4.04 -0.47
C ARG A 107 -16.95 -5.32 -0.99
N THR A 108 -16.25 -6.04 -0.11
CA THR A 108 -15.61 -7.32 -0.45
C THR A 108 -16.62 -8.39 -0.88
N SER A 109 -17.88 -8.30 -0.45
CA SER A 109 -18.98 -9.17 -0.91
C SER A 109 -19.32 -8.99 -2.39
N VAL A 110 -19.01 -7.82 -2.96
CA VAL A 110 -19.26 -7.51 -4.39
C VAL A 110 -17.99 -7.76 -5.22
N THR A 111 -16.85 -7.28 -4.74
CA THR A 111 -15.58 -7.37 -5.47
C THR A 111 -14.93 -8.76 -5.41
N GLY A 112 -15.26 -9.56 -4.39
CA GLY A 112 -14.61 -10.85 -4.11
C GLY A 112 -13.17 -10.71 -3.59
N LEU A 113 -12.68 -9.49 -3.40
CA LEU A 113 -11.36 -9.22 -2.84
C LEU A 113 -11.41 -9.32 -1.32
N ARG A 114 -10.58 -10.19 -0.72
CA ARG A 114 -10.52 -10.38 0.74
C ARG A 114 -9.28 -9.71 1.32
N HIS A 115 -9.34 -9.36 2.60
CA HIS A 115 -8.23 -8.79 3.36
C HIS A 115 -7.21 -9.86 3.79
N LEU A 116 -6.51 -10.43 2.81
CA LEU A 116 -5.41 -11.36 3.04
C LEU A 116 -4.10 -10.61 3.32
N ASP A 117 -3.04 -11.35 3.66
CA ASP A 117 -1.71 -10.77 3.90
C ASP A 117 -1.20 -9.95 2.70
N GLY A 118 -0.76 -8.73 2.97
CA GLY A 118 -0.27 -7.80 1.95
C GLY A 118 -1.35 -7.12 1.10
N VAL A 119 -2.63 -7.33 1.38
CA VAL A 119 -3.73 -6.67 0.65
C VAL A 119 -3.81 -5.19 1.01
N LEU A 120 -4.06 -4.36 -0.01
CA LEU A 120 -4.32 -2.93 0.09
C LEU A 120 -5.80 -2.67 0.27
N SER A 121 -6.15 -1.75 1.16
CA SER A 121 -7.52 -1.32 1.39
C SER A 121 -7.61 0.16 1.74
N MET A 122 -8.73 0.81 1.42
CA MET A 122 -8.95 2.22 1.75
C MET A 122 -9.38 2.38 3.20
N ALA A 123 -8.74 3.32 3.89
CA ALA A 123 -9.21 3.77 5.20
C ALA A 123 -10.46 4.65 5.04
N ARG A 124 -11.37 4.56 6.00
CA ARG A 124 -12.62 5.32 6.03
C ARG A 124 -13.09 5.55 7.47
N ASP A 125 -13.87 6.58 7.67
CA ASP A 125 -14.59 6.82 8.95
C ASP A 125 -15.96 6.11 8.95
N GLY A 126 -16.71 6.23 7.86
CA GLY A 126 -17.98 5.57 7.60
C GLY A 126 -18.08 5.06 6.17
N PRO A 127 -19.19 4.41 5.77
CA PRO A 127 -19.45 4.10 4.37
C PRO A 127 -19.35 5.37 3.50
N ASP A 128 -18.79 5.24 2.30
CA ASP A 128 -18.70 6.30 1.30
C ASP A 128 -17.89 7.55 1.72
N THR A 129 -17.00 7.41 2.71
CA THR A 129 -16.15 8.52 3.19
C THR A 129 -14.67 8.38 2.83
N ALA A 130 -14.28 7.30 2.17
CA ALA A 130 -12.88 7.06 1.82
C ALA A 130 -12.35 8.11 0.83
N THR A 131 -11.17 8.65 1.09
CA THR A 131 -10.50 9.63 0.20
C THR A 131 -9.12 9.15 -0.25
N ALA A 132 -8.08 9.42 0.53
CA ALA A 132 -6.68 9.20 0.17
C ALA A 132 -5.96 8.19 1.06
N ASP A 133 -6.34 8.07 2.31
CA ASP A 133 -5.67 7.18 3.25
C ASP A 133 -5.93 5.71 2.90
N PHE A 134 -4.87 4.93 2.88
CA PHE A 134 -4.93 3.51 2.63
C PHE A 134 -4.13 2.73 3.68
N PHE A 135 -4.42 1.46 3.81
CA PHE A 135 -3.65 0.57 4.66
C PHE A 135 -3.24 -0.72 3.93
N ILE A 136 -2.25 -1.39 4.47
CA ILE A 136 -1.77 -2.69 4.00
C ILE A 136 -1.92 -3.68 5.14
N CYS A 137 -2.58 -4.79 4.90
CA CYS A 137 -2.78 -5.89 5.85
C CYS A 137 -1.45 -6.59 6.17
N VAL A 138 -1.29 -6.95 7.44
CA VAL A 138 -0.19 -7.77 7.95
C VAL A 138 -0.79 -9.05 8.49
N GLY A 139 -0.59 -10.16 7.78
CA GLY A 139 -1.38 -11.37 7.95
C GLY A 139 -2.82 -11.19 7.45
N ASP A 140 -3.59 -12.28 7.48
CA ASP A 140 -4.97 -12.28 7.06
C ASP A 140 -5.86 -11.56 8.08
N GLN A 141 -6.76 -10.67 7.59
CA GLN A 141 -7.60 -9.80 8.40
C GLN A 141 -9.08 -9.94 8.03
N PRO A 142 -9.71 -11.12 8.19
CA PRO A 142 -11.09 -11.35 7.73
C PRO A 142 -12.12 -10.48 8.45
N SER A 143 -11.80 -9.94 9.62
CA SER A 143 -12.65 -9.00 10.33
C SER A 143 -12.81 -7.63 9.64
N LEU A 144 -12.01 -7.35 8.60
CA LEU A 144 -12.09 -6.16 7.76
C LEU A 144 -12.98 -6.38 6.53
N ASP A 145 -13.37 -7.61 6.21
CA ASP A 145 -14.27 -7.93 5.11
C ASP A 145 -15.72 -7.51 5.43
N TYR A 146 -16.57 -7.46 4.41
CA TYR A 146 -18.01 -7.27 4.59
C TYR A 146 -18.58 -8.34 5.53
N GLY A 147 -19.39 -7.93 6.50
CA GLY A 147 -19.88 -8.77 7.58
C GLY A 147 -18.87 -8.99 8.73
N GLY A 148 -17.64 -8.51 8.56
CA GLY A 148 -16.62 -8.53 9.61
C GLY A 148 -16.92 -7.55 10.74
N GLN A 149 -16.41 -7.86 11.93
CA GLN A 149 -16.79 -7.15 13.16
C GLN A 149 -15.81 -6.04 13.58
N ARG A 150 -14.83 -5.70 12.73
CA ARG A 150 -13.89 -4.61 13.06
C ARG A 150 -14.60 -3.26 13.15
N ASN A 151 -15.51 -2.99 12.22
CA ASN A 151 -16.38 -1.82 12.24
C ASN A 151 -17.77 -2.22 12.69
N PRO A 152 -18.39 -1.46 13.61
CA PRO A 152 -19.75 -1.74 14.11
C PRO A 152 -20.81 -1.75 13.01
N ASP A 153 -20.55 -1.04 11.88
CA ASP A 153 -21.47 -0.97 10.75
C ASP A 153 -21.51 -2.25 9.91
N GLY A 154 -20.59 -3.21 10.13
CA GLY A 154 -20.49 -4.47 9.39
C GLY A 154 -20.20 -4.34 7.90
N GLN A 155 -19.97 -3.11 7.40
CA GLN A 155 -19.79 -2.88 5.96
C GLN A 155 -18.38 -3.23 5.47
N GLY A 156 -17.42 -3.44 6.36
CA GLY A 156 -16.02 -3.73 6.05
C GLY A 156 -15.30 -2.56 5.38
N PHE A 157 -14.22 -2.86 4.68
CA PHE A 157 -13.40 -1.91 3.94
C PHE A 157 -13.27 -2.32 2.48
N ALA A 158 -12.87 -1.37 1.62
CA ALA A 158 -12.68 -1.61 0.18
C ALA A 158 -11.26 -2.12 -0.10
N ALA A 159 -11.09 -3.44 -0.16
CA ALA A 159 -9.88 -4.06 -0.68
C ALA A 159 -9.77 -3.81 -2.19
N PHE A 160 -8.58 -3.40 -2.68
CA PHE A 160 -8.42 -2.98 -4.07
C PHE A 160 -7.08 -3.37 -4.72
N GLY A 161 -6.24 -4.13 -4.05
CA GLY A 161 -4.95 -4.53 -4.57
C GLY A 161 -4.12 -5.28 -3.55
N ARG A 162 -2.86 -5.52 -3.89
CA ARG A 162 -1.92 -6.24 -3.02
C ARG A 162 -0.47 -5.82 -3.26
N VAL A 163 0.39 -6.09 -2.31
CA VAL A 163 1.85 -5.99 -2.45
C VAL A 163 2.34 -7.24 -3.21
N VAL A 164 2.94 -7.05 -4.38
CA VAL A 164 3.52 -8.14 -5.19
C VAL A 164 5.04 -8.24 -5.05
N LYS A 165 5.69 -7.18 -4.56
CA LYS A 165 7.12 -7.15 -4.21
C LYS A 165 7.33 -6.26 -3.00
N GLY A 166 8.17 -6.69 -2.06
CA GLY A 166 8.53 -5.88 -0.90
C GLY A 166 7.71 -6.13 0.36
N LEU A 167 7.04 -7.29 0.52
CA LEU A 167 6.40 -7.68 1.79
C LEU A 167 7.34 -7.56 3.02
N PRO A 168 8.66 -7.88 2.93
CA PRO A 168 9.57 -7.63 4.04
C PRO A 168 9.68 -6.15 4.44
N VAL A 169 9.45 -5.20 3.50
CA VAL A 169 9.38 -3.76 3.81
C VAL A 169 8.14 -3.45 4.63
N VAL A 170 6.98 -4.03 4.25
CA VAL A 170 5.73 -3.93 5.05
C VAL A 170 5.96 -4.38 6.49
N ARG A 171 6.63 -5.54 6.67
CA ARG A 171 6.95 -6.07 8.01
C ARG A 171 7.87 -5.15 8.79
N ARG A 172 8.90 -4.58 8.15
CA ARG A 172 9.81 -3.61 8.79
C ARG A 172 9.08 -2.34 9.23
N ILE A 173 8.15 -1.83 8.42
CA ILE A 173 7.32 -0.67 8.78
C ILE A 173 6.38 -1.03 9.94
N HIS A 174 5.73 -2.20 9.88
CA HIS A 174 4.84 -2.67 10.93
C HIS A 174 5.57 -2.83 12.27
N GLY A 175 6.81 -3.33 12.27
CA GLY A 175 7.65 -3.49 13.46
C GLY A 175 8.37 -2.22 13.93
N ALA A 176 8.26 -1.08 13.22
CA ALA A 176 9.00 0.14 13.54
C ALA A 176 8.54 0.77 14.87
N PRO A 177 9.37 1.60 15.54
CA PRO A 177 9.00 2.28 16.77
C PRO A 177 7.69 3.07 16.63
N ALA A 178 6.85 3.00 17.65
CA ALA A 178 5.56 3.69 17.68
C ALA A 178 5.17 4.06 19.11
N ASP A 179 4.53 5.21 19.26
CA ASP A 179 3.83 5.61 20.46
C ASP A 179 2.33 5.27 20.28
N GLY A 180 1.85 4.30 21.06
CA GLY A 180 0.56 3.69 20.80
C GLY A 180 0.51 3.10 19.40
N GLN A 181 -0.32 3.66 18.52
CA GLN A 181 -0.41 3.28 17.12
C GLN A 181 0.34 4.25 16.18
N ASN A 182 0.85 5.37 16.67
CA ASN A 182 1.52 6.39 15.88
C ASN A 182 3.00 6.03 15.65
N LEU A 183 3.39 5.81 14.40
CA LEU A 183 4.79 5.58 14.06
C LEU A 183 5.66 6.79 14.42
N THR A 184 6.73 6.56 15.16
CA THR A 184 7.62 7.62 15.69
C THR A 184 9.08 7.26 15.43
N PRO A 185 9.74 7.93 14.44
CA PRO A 185 9.15 8.88 13.49
C PRO A 185 8.28 8.17 12.42
N PRO A 186 7.34 8.88 11.77
CA PRO A 186 6.61 8.35 10.61
C PRO A 186 7.54 7.97 9.47
N ILE A 187 7.22 6.92 8.72
CA ILE A 187 8.04 6.44 7.61
C ILE A 187 7.64 7.19 6.33
N VAL A 188 8.58 7.92 5.75
CA VAL A 188 8.32 8.75 4.56
C VAL A 188 8.20 7.88 3.31
N ILE A 189 7.16 8.12 2.52
CA ILE A 189 7.00 7.72 1.14
C ILE A 189 7.64 8.81 0.28
N ARG A 190 8.79 8.52 -0.33
CA ARG A 190 9.52 9.48 -1.18
C ARG A 190 8.74 9.75 -2.45
N SER A 191 8.22 8.70 -3.06
CA SER A 191 7.41 8.79 -4.28
C SER A 191 6.55 7.55 -4.49
N MET A 192 5.45 7.74 -5.26
CA MET A 192 4.67 6.64 -5.84
C MET A 192 4.52 6.89 -7.33
N ARG A 193 4.80 5.87 -8.16
CA ARG A 193 4.77 5.99 -9.64
C ARG A 193 4.17 4.72 -10.24
N ARG A 194 3.31 4.89 -11.24
CA ARG A 194 2.92 3.75 -12.06
C ARG A 194 4.13 3.16 -12.76
N LEU A 195 4.15 1.85 -12.84
CA LEU A 195 5.06 1.10 -13.70
C LEU A 195 4.38 0.85 -15.05
N PRO A 196 5.16 0.81 -16.15
CA PRO A 196 4.66 0.46 -17.47
C PRO A 196 4.10 -0.96 -17.53
#